data_0a2a505d46f6f6bdbfea147d93cdfb5c
#
_entry.id   0a2a505d46f6f6bdbfea147d93cdfb5c
#
_cell.length_a   1.000
_cell.length_b   1.000
_cell.length_c   1.000
_cell.angle_alpha   90.00
_cell.angle_beta   90.00
_cell.angle_gamma   90.00
#
_symmetry.space_group_name_H-M   'P 1'
#
loop_
_entity.id
_entity.type
_entity.pdbx_description
1 polymer ?
#
loop_
_entity_poly.entity_id
_entity_poly.type
_entity_poly.pdbx_seq_one_letter_code
_entity_poly.pdbx_strand_id
1 'polypeptide(L)'
;MPGATTNLWKPICRRTAHGLTLAICPALALALAVSAAAVVGQAGMPRGQKHESRHEIDQLEETWREAVMKGNTAAMGNLLADDYMAITASGTLQTKDQTLESLRAGRVHFTTLDISDRKVRFYGTTALVTSVADVQGTTSDGDVSGSYRYTRVYVRDATGAWKVVSFEVSKIREAGERSEHK
;
A
#
# COMPACT_ATOMS: atom_id res chain seq x y z
N MET A 1 -19.07 -55.95 -21.08
CA MET A 1 -18.34 -57.24 -21.13
C MET A 1 -16.88 -56.98 -20.89
N PRO A 2 -16.19 -57.92 -20.27
CA PRO A 2 -15.63 -57.73 -18.95
C PRO A 2 -14.07 -57.80 -18.97
N GLY A 3 -13.51 -57.60 -17.81
CA GLY A 3 -12.14 -58.05 -17.58
C GLY A 3 -11.50 -57.48 -16.33
N ALA A 4 -11.87 -58.06 -15.20
CA ALA A 4 -11.10 -57.92 -13.95
C ALA A 4 -9.85 -58.78 -14.03
N THR A 5 -8.74 -58.39 -13.38
CA THR A 5 -7.81 -59.31 -12.72
C THR A 5 -7.11 -58.64 -11.53
N THR A 6 -7.46 -59.10 -10.40
CA THR A 6 -6.79 -59.14 -9.11
C THR A 6 -5.45 -59.86 -9.16
N ASN A 7 -4.46 -59.41 -8.38
CA ASN A 7 -3.45 -60.26 -7.73
C ASN A 7 -2.90 -59.56 -6.51
N LEU A 8 -3.35 -60.03 -5.48
CA LEU A 8 -2.87 -60.62 -4.23
C LEU A 8 -1.41 -61.09 -4.27
N TRP A 9 -0.60 -60.55 -3.35
CA TRP A 9 0.48 -61.36 -2.74
C TRP A 9 0.60 -60.98 -1.26
N LYS A 10 0.36 -61.98 -0.43
CA LYS A 10 0.54 -62.03 1.03
C LYS A 10 1.83 -62.85 1.34
N PRO A 11 2.18 -63.06 2.60
CA PRO A 11 3.46 -62.68 3.20
C PRO A 11 4.36 -63.90 3.47
N ILE A 12 5.61 -63.70 3.81
CA ILE A 12 6.43 -64.74 4.43
C ILE A 12 7.01 -64.22 5.74
N CYS A 13 6.50 -64.79 6.79
CA CYS A 13 7.01 -64.78 8.14
C CYS A 13 8.27 -65.68 8.25
N ARG A 14 9.38 -65.20 8.79
CA ARG A 14 10.40 -66.07 9.41
C ARG A 14 10.87 -65.49 10.72
N ARG A 15 10.49 -66.17 11.77
CA ARG A 15 11.07 -66.12 13.13
C ARG A 15 12.44 -66.82 13.08
N THR A 16 13.45 -66.23 13.69
CA THR A 16 14.45 -66.96 14.47
C THR A 16 14.88 -66.13 15.67
N ALA A 17 15.05 -66.85 16.74
CA ALA A 17 15.23 -66.38 18.11
C ALA A 17 16.69 -66.23 18.50
N HIS A 18 16.90 -65.61 19.66
CA HIS A 18 17.99 -65.66 20.64
C HIS A 18 19.12 -64.66 20.49
N GLY A 19 19.22 -63.87 21.51
CA GLY A 19 20.36 -63.04 21.84
C GLY A 19 20.04 -62.05 22.95
N LEU A 20 20.08 -62.56 24.18
CA LEU A 20 19.99 -61.82 25.47
C LEU A 20 21.29 -61.08 25.74
N THR A 21 21.26 -59.75 25.75
CA THR A 21 22.35 -59.00 26.42
C THR A 21 21.80 -57.75 27.09
N LEU A 22 22.19 -57.62 28.32
CA LEU A 22 21.81 -56.61 29.36
C LEU A 22 22.05 -55.18 28.93
N ALA A 23 21.07 -54.40 29.40
CA ALA A 23 21.19 -53.09 30.07
C ALA A 23 22.30 -52.15 29.66
N ILE A 24 21.89 -50.99 29.24
CA ILE A 24 22.38 -49.68 29.79
C ILE A 24 21.34 -48.64 29.41
N CYS A 25 20.64 -48.04 30.41
CA CYS A 25 19.88 -46.82 30.28
C CYS A 25 20.83 -45.67 29.92
N PRO A 26 20.59 -44.94 28.88
CA PRO A 26 21.04 -43.55 28.85
C PRO A 26 19.90 -42.61 29.22
N ALA A 27 20.19 -41.78 30.15
CA ALA A 27 19.39 -40.72 30.73
C ALA A 27 18.70 -39.88 29.63
N LEU A 28 17.44 -39.63 29.91
CA LEU A 28 16.57 -38.70 29.24
C LEU A 28 17.16 -37.28 29.33
N ALA A 29 17.94 -36.86 28.36
CA ALA A 29 18.31 -35.45 28.20
C ALA A 29 17.14 -34.74 27.50
N LEU A 30 16.26 -34.18 28.32
CA LEU A 30 15.19 -33.29 27.89
C LEU A 30 15.84 -31.96 27.44
N ALA A 31 16.15 -31.83 26.15
CA ALA A 31 16.55 -30.59 25.55
C ALA A 31 15.33 -29.67 25.44
N LEU A 32 15.15 -28.78 26.40
CA LEU A 32 14.26 -27.62 26.28
C LEU A 32 14.82 -26.71 25.17
N ALA A 33 14.28 -26.88 23.97
CA ALA A 33 14.42 -25.87 22.92
C ALA A 33 13.59 -24.65 23.33
N VAL A 34 14.24 -23.68 23.98
CA VAL A 34 13.68 -22.35 24.18
C VAL A 34 13.62 -21.70 22.79
N SER A 35 12.45 -21.79 22.16
CA SER A 35 12.14 -20.99 20.98
C SER A 35 12.10 -19.53 21.42
N ALA A 36 13.23 -18.83 21.24
CA ALA A 36 13.25 -17.38 21.30
C ALA A 36 12.40 -16.88 20.12
N ALA A 37 11.12 -16.62 20.39
CA ALA A 37 10.29 -15.82 19.50
C ALA A 37 10.97 -14.46 19.42
N ALA A 38 11.70 -14.22 18.34
CA ALA A 38 12.19 -12.90 18.01
C ALA A 38 10.96 -12.02 17.87
N VAL A 39 10.71 -11.21 18.91
CA VAL A 39 9.83 -10.05 18.80
C VAL A 39 10.48 -9.16 17.76
N VAL A 40 9.99 -9.25 16.51
CA VAL A 40 10.32 -8.28 15.47
C VAL A 40 9.67 -6.97 15.92
N GLY A 41 10.36 -6.28 16.82
CA GLY A 41 10.07 -4.89 17.10
C GLY A 41 10.12 -4.15 15.77
N GLN A 42 9.10 -3.39 15.46
CA GLN A 42 9.09 -2.50 14.30
C GLN A 42 10.22 -1.49 14.50
N ALA A 43 11.42 -1.86 14.08
CA ALA A 43 12.57 -0.96 14.06
C ALA A 43 12.19 0.19 13.14
N GLY A 44 12.03 1.38 13.71
CA GLY A 44 11.76 2.59 12.93
C GLY A 44 12.86 2.76 11.88
N MET A 45 12.50 3.25 10.70
CA MET A 45 13.43 3.49 9.60
C MET A 45 14.67 4.27 10.07
N PRO A 46 15.90 3.83 9.73
CA PRO A 46 17.14 4.54 10.08
C PRO A 46 17.11 6.00 9.58
N ARG A 47 17.74 6.92 10.30
CA ARG A 47 17.67 8.36 9.97
C ARG A 47 18.11 8.69 8.55
N GLY A 48 19.21 8.08 8.06
CA GLY A 48 19.70 8.28 6.68
C GLY A 48 18.67 7.85 5.64
N GLN A 49 18.12 6.65 5.78
CA GLN A 49 17.09 6.12 4.88
C GLN A 49 15.80 6.95 4.94
N LYS A 50 15.45 7.48 6.11
CA LYS A 50 14.30 8.38 6.25
C LYS A 50 14.51 9.70 5.49
N HIS A 51 15.70 10.25 5.48
CA HIS A 51 16.02 11.47 4.75
C HIS A 51 15.94 11.25 3.24
N GLU A 52 16.53 10.18 2.74
CA GLU A 52 16.46 9.78 1.33
C GLU A 52 15.01 9.54 0.88
N SER A 53 14.27 8.72 1.61
CA SER A 53 12.85 8.47 1.34
C SER A 53 12.00 9.75 1.38
N ARG A 54 12.35 10.72 2.24
CA ARG A 54 11.66 12.01 2.27
C ARG A 54 11.87 12.77 0.96
N HIS A 55 13.10 12.82 0.46
CA HIS A 55 13.42 13.48 -0.80
C HIS A 55 12.72 12.80 -1.98
N GLU A 56 12.69 11.46 -2.02
CA GLU A 56 11.93 10.70 -3.03
C GLU A 56 10.44 11.08 -3.03
N ILE A 57 9.81 11.12 -1.86
CA ILE A 57 8.39 11.49 -1.74
C ILE A 57 8.15 12.95 -2.19
N ASP A 58 9.03 13.88 -1.82
CA ASP A 58 8.89 15.28 -2.22
C ASP A 58 8.99 15.44 -3.76
N GLN A 59 9.84 14.66 -4.43
CA GLN A 59 9.92 14.61 -5.90
C GLN A 59 8.65 13.99 -6.53
N LEU A 60 8.09 12.93 -5.95
CA LEU A 60 6.87 12.31 -6.45
C LEU A 60 5.66 13.23 -6.29
N GLU A 61 5.58 14.00 -5.20
CA GLU A 61 4.56 15.01 -5.00
C GLU A 61 4.62 16.12 -6.07
N GLU A 62 5.81 16.54 -6.45
CA GLU A 62 5.99 17.50 -7.54
C GLU A 62 5.64 16.89 -8.90
N THR A 63 6.06 15.63 -9.15
CA THR A 63 5.68 14.90 -10.38
C THR A 63 4.15 14.75 -10.49
N TRP A 64 3.46 14.47 -9.38
CA TRP A 64 2.00 14.47 -9.34
C TRP A 64 1.43 15.83 -9.74
N ARG A 65 1.90 16.91 -9.10
CA ARG A 65 1.44 18.27 -9.37
C ARG A 65 1.59 18.62 -10.84
N GLU A 66 2.77 18.38 -11.42
CA GLU A 66 3.03 18.63 -12.83
C GLU A 66 2.16 17.75 -13.74
N ALA A 67 1.98 16.47 -13.41
CA ALA A 67 1.17 15.56 -14.22
C ALA A 67 -0.28 16.03 -14.30
N VAL A 68 -0.85 16.46 -13.19
CA VAL A 68 -2.21 16.98 -13.14
C VAL A 68 -2.34 18.30 -13.88
N MET A 69 -1.41 19.25 -13.67
CA MET A 69 -1.42 20.56 -14.32
C MET A 69 -1.28 20.47 -15.85
N LYS A 70 -0.50 19.49 -16.32
CA LYS A 70 -0.23 19.28 -17.77
C LYS A 70 -1.17 18.26 -18.43
N GLY A 71 -2.08 17.63 -17.68
CA GLY A 71 -2.89 16.54 -18.19
C GLY A 71 -2.07 15.30 -18.60
N ASN A 72 -0.90 15.09 -17.99
CA ASN A 72 0.00 13.99 -18.36
C ASN A 72 -0.44 12.67 -17.73
N THR A 73 -1.33 11.95 -18.44
CA THR A 73 -1.86 10.66 -17.99
C THR A 73 -0.81 9.57 -17.87
N ALA A 74 0.24 9.59 -18.69
CA ALA A 74 1.31 8.58 -18.62
C ALA A 74 2.13 8.75 -17.34
N ALA A 75 2.55 9.98 -17.01
CA ALA A 75 3.24 10.26 -15.76
C ALA A 75 2.37 9.94 -14.55
N MET A 76 1.08 10.30 -14.58
CA MET A 76 0.12 9.98 -13.53
C MET A 76 -0.03 8.46 -13.36
N GLY A 77 -0.20 7.71 -14.46
CA GLY A 77 -0.33 6.25 -14.43
C GLY A 77 0.87 5.52 -13.81
N ASN A 78 2.08 6.09 -14.00
CA ASN A 78 3.30 5.56 -13.40
C ASN A 78 3.39 5.80 -11.87
N LEU A 79 2.73 6.84 -11.38
CA LEU A 79 2.68 7.14 -9.94
C LEU A 79 1.67 6.26 -9.20
N LEU A 80 0.55 5.90 -9.84
CA LEU A 80 -0.55 5.19 -9.21
C LEU A 80 -0.28 3.68 -9.16
N ALA A 81 -0.57 3.04 -8.02
CA ALA A 81 -0.64 1.59 -7.89
C ALA A 81 -1.82 1.03 -8.70
N ASP A 82 -1.81 -0.27 -9.01
CA ASP A 82 -2.90 -0.87 -9.80
C ASP A 82 -4.21 -0.97 -9.01
N ASP A 83 -4.11 -1.09 -7.68
CA ASP A 83 -5.21 -1.10 -6.73
C ASP A 83 -5.52 0.29 -6.13
N TYR A 84 -5.04 1.35 -6.76
CA TYR A 84 -5.26 2.73 -6.31
C TYR A 84 -6.73 3.08 -6.14
N MET A 85 -7.04 3.80 -5.05
CA MET A 85 -8.34 4.38 -4.77
C MET A 85 -8.22 5.86 -4.42
N ALA A 86 -9.14 6.67 -4.93
CA ALA A 86 -9.29 8.07 -4.54
C ALA A 86 -10.68 8.37 -3.99
N ILE A 87 -10.75 9.27 -3.01
CA ILE A 87 -11.99 9.91 -2.58
C ILE A 87 -11.89 11.39 -2.95
N THR A 88 -12.77 11.83 -3.84
CA THR A 88 -12.85 13.22 -4.29
C THR A 88 -13.45 14.12 -3.22
N ALA A 89 -13.38 15.44 -3.40
CA ALA A 89 -13.98 16.41 -2.48
C ALA A 89 -15.50 16.30 -2.38
N SER A 90 -16.17 15.73 -3.40
CA SER A 90 -17.61 15.40 -3.39
C SER A 90 -17.93 14.06 -2.70
N GLY A 91 -16.90 13.31 -2.24
CA GLY A 91 -17.06 11.99 -1.63
C GLY A 91 -17.14 10.84 -2.64
N THR A 92 -16.92 11.09 -3.93
CA THR A 92 -16.95 10.06 -4.96
C THR A 92 -15.69 9.20 -4.90
N LEU A 93 -15.88 7.87 -4.86
CA LEU A 93 -14.79 6.90 -4.96
C LEU A 93 -14.39 6.72 -6.44
N GLN A 94 -13.09 6.80 -6.72
CA GLN A 94 -12.53 6.60 -8.04
C GLN A 94 -11.40 5.57 -8.01
N THR A 95 -11.36 4.70 -9.03
CA THR A 95 -10.24 3.80 -9.29
C THR A 95 -9.15 4.51 -10.09
N LYS A 96 -8.00 3.82 -10.27
CA LYS A 96 -6.91 4.26 -11.17
C LYS A 96 -7.42 4.62 -12.56
N ASP A 97 -8.16 3.71 -13.19
CA ASP A 97 -8.66 3.89 -14.56
C ASP A 97 -9.62 5.08 -14.67
N GLN A 98 -10.51 5.25 -13.69
CA GLN A 98 -11.44 6.38 -13.64
C GLN A 98 -10.72 7.71 -13.46
N THR A 99 -9.67 7.73 -12.62
CA THR A 99 -8.83 8.92 -12.40
C THR A 99 -8.06 9.29 -13.68
N LEU A 100 -7.43 8.31 -14.34
CA LEU A 100 -6.69 8.52 -15.60
C LEU A 100 -7.62 8.93 -16.74
N GLU A 101 -8.81 8.35 -16.82
CA GLU A 101 -9.80 8.71 -17.81
C GLU A 101 -10.33 10.14 -17.60
N SER A 102 -10.54 10.55 -16.34
CA SER A 102 -10.93 11.93 -16.01
C SER A 102 -9.87 12.94 -16.42
N LEU A 103 -8.61 12.61 -16.22
CA LEU A 103 -7.48 13.46 -16.64
C LEU A 103 -7.36 13.49 -18.16
N ARG A 104 -7.44 12.35 -18.85
CA ARG A 104 -7.36 12.24 -20.33
C ARG A 104 -8.48 12.99 -21.03
N ALA A 105 -9.70 12.93 -20.48
CA ALA A 105 -10.87 13.60 -21.01
C ALA A 105 -10.90 15.11 -20.68
N GLY A 106 -9.89 15.65 -20.01
CA GLY A 106 -9.84 17.06 -19.61
C GLY A 106 -10.91 17.46 -18.58
N ARG A 107 -11.53 16.47 -17.90
CA ARG A 107 -12.52 16.73 -16.84
C ARG A 107 -11.90 17.31 -15.58
N VAL A 108 -10.58 17.19 -15.44
CA VAL A 108 -9.82 17.85 -14.39
C VAL A 108 -8.91 18.86 -15.06
N HIS A 109 -9.12 20.13 -14.78
CA HIS A 109 -8.34 21.22 -15.35
C HIS A 109 -8.07 22.27 -14.28
N PHE A 110 -6.81 22.37 -13.87
CA PHE A 110 -6.37 23.39 -12.92
C PHE A 110 -5.56 24.47 -13.65
N THR A 111 -5.88 25.72 -13.35
CA THR A 111 -5.09 26.89 -13.76
C THR A 111 -4.06 27.28 -12.69
N THR A 112 -4.36 26.96 -11.42
CA THR A 112 -3.47 27.15 -10.28
C THR A 112 -3.55 25.93 -9.37
N LEU A 113 -2.39 25.48 -8.88
CA LEU A 113 -2.27 24.42 -7.88
C LEU A 113 -1.03 24.67 -7.04
N ASP A 114 -1.22 25.43 -5.95
CA ASP A 114 -0.17 25.78 -5.00
C ASP A 114 -0.24 24.88 -3.78
N ILE A 115 0.88 24.24 -3.45
CA ILE A 115 0.96 23.25 -2.37
C ILE A 115 1.73 23.83 -1.19
N SER A 116 1.14 23.72 0.00
CA SER A 116 1.71 24.19 1.25
C SER A 116 1.47 23.21 2.40
N ASP A 117 2.02 23.49 3.58
CA ASP A 117 1.85 22.73 4.84
C ASP A 117 2.06 21.22 4.68
N ARG A 118 3.06 20.80 3.85
CA ARG A 118 3.36 19.38 3.61
C ARG A 118 3.97 18.71 4.82
N LYS A 119 3.34 17.65 5.28
CA LYS A 119 3.83 16.77 6.35
C LYS A 119 3.94 15.35 5.83
N VAL A 120 5.10 14.70 6.08
CA VAL A 120 5.33 13.31 5.69
C VAL A 120 5.67 12.50 6.92
N ARG A 121 5.04 11.33 7.06
CA ARG A 121 5.32 10.33 8.10
C ARG A 121 5.60 8.98 7.45
N PHE A 122 6.59 8.26 7.96
CA PHE A 122 6.98 6.94 7.48
C PHE A 122 6.62 5.85 8.49
N TYR A 123 6.07 4.75 7.97
CA TYR A 123 5.70 3.54 8.70
C TYR A 123 6.20 2.33 7.90
N GLY A 124 7.44 1.92 8.13
CA GLY A 124 8.10 0.89 7.32
C GLY A 124 8.15 1.27 5.83
N THR A 125 7.51 0.47 4.98
CA THR A 125 7.42 0.69 3.54
C THR A 125 6.28 1.63 3.12
N THR A 126 5.62 2.29 4.08
CA THR A 126 4.49 3.19 3.82
C THR A 126 4.88 4.62 4.16
N ALA A 127 4.50 5.58 3.33
CA ALA A 127 4.57 7.00 3.62
C ALA A 127 3.16 7.62 3.59
N LEU A 128 2.83 8.35 4.65
CA LEU A 128 1.64 9.17 4.74
C LEU A 128 2.01 10.62 4.50
N VAL A 129 1.39 11.24 3.50
CA VAL A 129 1.59 12.65 3.15
C VAL A 129 0.28 13.40 3.36
N THR A 130 0.35 14.53 4.06
CA THR A 130 -0.76 15.49 4.11
C THR A 130 -0.26 16.85 3.66
N SER A 131 -1.07 17.60 2.91
CA SER A 131 -0.76 18.95 2.45
C SER A 131 -2.03 19.79 2.31
N VAL A 132 -1.84 21.08 2.20
CA VAL A 132 -2.87 22.03 1.75
C VAL A 132 -2.62 22.33 0.27
N ALA A 133 -3.67 22.38 -0.51
CA ALA A 133 -3.66 22.80 -1.90
C ALA A 133 -4.59 23.98 -2.09
N ASP A 134 -4.05 25.11 -2.58
CA ASP A 134 -4.84 26.24 -3.04
C ASP A 134 -5.04 26.08 -4.54
N VAL A 135 -6.28 25.93 -4.95
CA VAL A 135 -6.67 25.47 -6.29
C VAL A 135 -7.53 26.53 -6.98
N GLN A 136 -7.29 26.71 -8.28
CA GLN A 136 -8.23 27.35 -9.21
C GLN A 136 -8.42 26.43 -10.40
N GLY A 137 -9.67 26.12 -10.74
CA GLY A 137 -9.94 25.22 -11.85
C GLY A 137 -11.31 24.59 -11.80
N THR A 138 -11.51 23.59 -12.64
CA THR A 138 -12.75 22.84 -12.76
C THR A 138 -12.49 21.34 -12.72
N THR A 139 -13.48 20.61 -12.26
CA THR A 139 -13.55 19.14 -12.36
C THR A 139 -14.90 18.73 -12.98
N SER A 140 -15.17 17.42 -13.09
CA SER A 140 -16.49 16.91 -13.46
C SER A 140 -17.60 17.41 -12.52
N ASP A 141 -17.27 17.78 -11.31
CA ASP A 141 -18.20 18.25 -10.28
C ASP A 141 -18.43 19.79 -10.34
N GLY A 142 -17.79 20.49 -11.30
CA GLY A 142 -17.88 21.92 -11.50
C GLY A 142 -16.64 22.69 -11.03
N ASP A 143 -16.82 23.96 -10.62
CA ASP A 143 -15.76 24.80 -10.08
C ASP A 143 -15.28 24.26 -8.73
N VAL A 144 -13.94 24.06 -8.65
CA VAL A 144 -13.26 23.55 -7.44
C VAL A 144 -12.29 24.57 -6.86
N SER A 145 -12.43 25.86 -7.20
CA SER A 145 -11.59 26.92 -6.64
C SER A 145 -11.70 27.00 -5.12
N GLY A 146 -10.57 27.19 -4.46
CA GLY A 146 -10.46 27.30 -3.00
C GLY A 146 -9.34 26.47 -2.40
N SER A 147 -9.32 26.41 -1.07
CA SER A 147 -8.32 25.69 -0.29
C SER A 147 -8.83 24.29 0.08
N TYR A 148 -7.98 23.31 -0.12
CA TYR A 148 -8.25 21.91 0.14
C TYR A 148 -7.16 21.30 1.01
N ARG A 149 -7.51 20.36 1.88
CA ARG A 149 -6.57 19.47 2.54
C ARG A 149 -6.66 18.11 1.88
N TYR A 150 -5.52 17.55 1.54
CA TYR A 150 -5.46 16.20 1.01
C TYR A 150 -4.53 15.30 1.82
N THR A 151 -4.79 14.00 1.69
CA THR A 151 -3.94 12.93 2.19
C THR A 151 -3.60 12.00 1.05
N ARG A 152 -2.31 11.61 0.93
CA ARG A 152 -1.85 10.54 0.06
C ARG A 152 -1.12 9.49 0.86
N VAL A 153 -1.38 8.24 0.52
CA VAL A 153 -0.66 7.09 1.04
C VAL A 153 0.19 6.51 -0.07
N TYR A 154 1.49 6.47 0.17
CA TYR A 154 2.46 5.83 -0.69
C TYR A 154 2.89 4.51 -0.07
N VAL A 155 3.09 3.48 -0.90
CA VAL A 155 3.66 2.19 -0.50
C VAL A 155 4.80 1.84 -1.46
N ARG A 156 5.89 1.28 -0.95
CA ARG A 156 6.94 0.72 -1.80
C ARG A 156 6.45 -0.59 -2.39
N ASP A 157 6.49 -0.71 -3.71
CA ASP A 157 6.20 -1.95 -4.42
C ASP A 157 7.36 -2.97 -4.28
N ALA A 158 7.19 -4.14 -4.90
CA ALA A 158 8.19 -5.20 -4.86
C ALA A 158 9.54 -4.82 -5.53
N THR A 159 9.54 -3.79 -6.38
CA THR A 159 10.76 -3.25 -7.02
C THR A 159 11.45 -2.19 -6.16
N GLY A 160 10.81 -1.79 -5.06
CA GLY A 160 11.26 -0.72 -4.18
C GLY A 160 10.80 0.69 -4.60
N ALA A 161 10.02 0.81 -5.67
CA ALA A 161 9.46 2.08 -6.11
C ALA A 161 8.25 2.50 -5.26
N TRP A 162 8.14 3.78 -4.97
CA TRP A 162 6.96 4.31 -4.31
C TRP A 162 5.79 4.44 -5.28
N LYS A 163 4.62 3.94 -4.87
CA LYS A 163 3.35 4.06 -5.59
C LYS A 163 2.29 4.67 -4.69
N VAL A 164 1.44 5.51 -5.24
CA VAL A 164 0.26 6.02 -4.54
C VAL A 164 -0.81 4.94 -4.54
N VAL A 165 -1.23 4.51 -3.36
CA VAL A 165 -2.31 3.52 -3.18
C VAL A 165 -3.62 4.18 -2.77
N SER A 166 -3.57 5.37 -2.14
CA SER A 166 -4.76 6.09 -1.73
C SER A 166 -4.57 7.60 -1.80
N PHE A 167 -5.63 8.29 -2.19
CA PHE A 167 -5.76 9.74 -2.18
C PHE A 167 -7.13 10.13 -1.64
N GLU A 168 -7.15 11.09 -0.74
CA GLU A 168 -8.37 11.69 -0.22
C GLU A 168 -8.19 13.20 -0.16
N VAL A 169 -9.23 13.93 -0.55
CA VAL A 169 -9.24 15.39 -0.53
C VAL A 169 -10.54 15.94 0.05
N SER A 170 -10.41 16.97 0.90
CA SER A 170 -11.54 17.66 1.51
C SER A 170 -11.38 19.17 1.38
N LYS A 171 -12.45 19.88 1.08
CA LYS A 171 -12.45 21.34 1.04
C LYS A 171 -12.27 21.88 2.47
N ILE A 172 -11.35 22.82 2.63
CA ILE A 172 -11.19 23.56 3.88
C ILE A 172 -12.30 24.62 3.90
N ARG A 173 -13.16 24.55 4.91
CA ARG A 173 -14.22 25.55 5.15
C ARG A 173 -13.72 26.55 6.17
N GLU A 174 -13.91 27.82 5.92
CA GLU A 174 -13.66 28.85 6.93
C GLU A 174 -14.67 28.77 8.06
N ALA A 175 -14.25 29.18 9.26
CA ALA A 175 -15.06 29.06 10.48
C ALA A 175 -16.32 29.98 10.50
N GLY A 176 -16.85 30.39 9.37
CA GLY A 176 -18.08 31.15 9.19
C GLY A 176 -19.06 30.57 8.18
N GLU A 177 -18.61 29.60 7.36
CA GLU A 177 -19.43 28.96 6.30
C GLU A 177 -20.34 27.82 6.83
N ARG A 178 -20.66 27.81 8.10
CA ARG A 178 -21.53 26.78 8.68
C ARG A 178 -22.98 27.10 8.39
N SER A 179 -23.48 26.46 7.33
CA SER A 179 -24.89 26.16 7.04
C SER A 179 -25.86 27.33 6.87
N GLU A 180 -26.06 27.80 5.66
CA GLU A 180 -27.39 28.19 5.18
C GLU A 180 -28.00 27.03 4.36
N HIS A 181 -28.29 25.91 5.00
CA HIS A 181 -29.22 24.90 4.51
C HIS A 181 -30.26 24.66 5.60
N LYS A 182 -31.33 25.43 5.50
CA LYS A 182 -32.59 25.20 6.19
C LYS A 182 -33.65 24.93 5.14
#